data_355fdd6128f4bba7463b556296bde133
#
_entry.id   355fdd6128f4bba7463b556296bde133
#
_cell.length_a   1.000
_cell.length_b   1.000
_cell.length_c   1.000
_cell.angle_alpha   90.00
_cell.angle_beta   90.00
_cell.angle_gamma   90.00
#
_symmetry.space_group_name_H-M   'P 1'
#
loop_
_entity.id
_entity.type
_entity.pdbx_description
1 polymer ?
#
loop_
_entity_poly.entity_id
_entity_poly.type
_entity_poly.pdbx_seq_one_letter_code
_entity_poly.pdbx_strand_id
1 'polypeptide(L)'
;IKARFGRAAMTALARLDGKSVGIVANNPLFKGGALDTDACDKITSFLVLCDSYNIPIVMLVDTPGFAIGIEAERKRAPGKIMNFMNALALVTVPRLTILVRKSYGQAYINMGGGRNSDEFLAWPSAEVSFLAPSSGVTVTWGLRPGEPGYDEALARMQRDSAVWAIAALHAVQDVIL
;
A
#
# COMPACT_ATOMS: atom_id res chain seq x y z
N ILE A 1 -5.40 6.99 -16.23
CA ILE A 1 -5.53 8.45 -16.08
C ILE A 1 -4.20 9.01 -15.59
N LYS A 2 -3.74 10.15 -16.15
CA LYS A 2 -2.44 10.79 -15.81
C LYS A 2 -1.24 9.84 -15.93
N ALA A 3 -1.11 9.08 -17.02
CA ALA A 3 -0.10 8.02 -17.16
C ALA A 3 1.36 8.50 -17.00
N ARG A 4 1.64 9.76 -17.35
CA ARG A 4 3.00 10.35 -17.27
C ARG A 4 3.30 11.06 -15.95
N PHE A 5 2.31 11.28 -15.09
CA PHE A 5 2.44 11.94 -13.78
C PHE A 5 2.27 10.91 -12.66
N GLY A 6 3.05 11.01 -11.58
CA GLY A 6 2.98 10.12 -10.43
C GLY A 6 3.11 8.64 -10.83
N ARG A 7 4.17 8.30 -11.55
CA ARG A 7 4.36 7.00 -12.21
C ARG A 7 4.45 5.81 -11.24
N ALA A 8 4.71 6.07 -9.96
CA ALA A 8 4.71 5.05 -8.91
C ALA A 8 3.29 4.52 -8.60
N ALA A 9 2.25 5.23 -9.05
CA ALA A 9 0.87 4.78 -8.98
C ALA A 9 0.23 4.75 -10.38
N MET A 10 -0.69 3.81 -10.57
CA MET A 10 -1.58 3.73 -11.73
C MET A 10 -3.00 4.06 -11.28
N THR A 11 -3.72 4.84 -12.10
CA THR A 11 -5.14 5.13 -11.90
C THR A 11 -5.87 4.92 -13.22
N ALA A 12 -6.96 4.19 -13.18
CA ALA A 12 -7.76 3.86 -14.36
C ALA A 12 -9.25 3.76 -14.02
N LEU A 13 -10.11 3.99 -15.01
CA LEU A 13 -11.49 3.54 -14.96
C LEU A 13 -11.58 2.21 -15.74
N ALA A 14 -12.29 1.27 -15.15
CA ALA A 14 -12.49 -0.06 -15.71
C ALA A 14 -13.96 -0.47 -15.59
N ARG A 15 -14.29 -1.62 -16.15
CA ARG A 15 -15.58 -2.28 -15.94
C ARG A 15 -15.37 -3.67 -15.37
N LEU A 16 -16.05 -3.96 -14.25
CA LEU A 16 -16.14 -5.27 -13.65
C LEU A 16 -17.59 -5.71 -13.67
N ASP A 17 -17.88 -6.79 -14.36
CA ASP A 17 -19.24 -7.29 -14.54
C ASP A 17 -20.23 -6.19 -15.01
N GLY A 18 -19.82 -5.41 -16.02
CA GLY A 18 -20.61 -4.31 -16.56
C GLY A 18 -20.67 -3.03 -15.71
N LYS A 19 -20.21 -3.05 -14.45
CA LYS A 19 -20.22 -1.91 -13.53
C LYS A 19 -18.91 -1.11 -13.66
N SER A 20 -19.01 0.22 -13.70
CA SER A 20 -17.84 1.09 -13.72
C SER A 20 -17.16 1.11 -12.34
N VAL A 21 -15.83 0.94 -12.34
CA VAL A 21 -14.99 1.00 -11.14
C VAL A 21 -13.75 1.84 -11.38
N GLY A 22 -13.27 2.48 -10.32
CA GLY A 22 -11.98 3.13 -10.29
C GLY A 22 -10.90 2.16 -9.82
N ILE A 23 -9.80 2.05 -10.56
CA ILE A 23 -8.65 1.23 -10.17
C ILE A 23 -7.53 2.15 -9.69
N VAL A 24 -7.00 1.86 -8.50
CA VAL A 24 -5.77 2.44 -7.96
C VAL A 24 -4.78 1.30 -7.76
N ALA A 25 -3.60 1.37 -8.35
CA ALA A 25 -2.59 0.33 -8.19
C ALA A 25 -1.20 0.92 -8.00
N ASN A 26 -0.35 0.24 -7.24
CA ASN A 26 1.08 0.52 -7.24
C ASN A 26 1.70 0.10 -8.58
N ASN A 27 2.78 0.78 -8.96
CA ASN A 27 3.56 0.42 -10.14
C ASN A 27 4.97 -0.04 -9.74
N PRO A 28 5.19 -1.36 -9.56
CA PRO A 28 6.49 -1.88 -9.13
C PRO A 28 7.63 -1.60 -10.12
N LEU A 29 7.32 -1.35 -11.39
CA LEU A 29 8.31 -0.99 -12.41
C LEU A 29 8.89 0.42 -12.20
N PHE A 30 8.27 1.21 -11.33
CA PHE A 30 8.75 2.54 -11.00
C PHE A 30 9.03 2.64 -9.50
N LYS A 31 10.30 2.85 -9.14
CA LYS A 31 10.79 2.92 -7.74
C LYS A 31 10.39 1.70 -6.89
N GLY A 32 10.24 0.52 -7.50
CA GLY A 32 9.80 -0.69 -6.80
C GLY A 32 8.39 -0.62 -6.20
N GLY A 33 7.56 0.32 -6.66
CA GLY A 33 6.22 0.58 -6.12
C GLY A 33 6.19 1.55 -4.93
N ALA A 34 7.33 2.16 -4.56
CA ALA A 34 7.36 3.18 -3.50
C ALA A 34 6.58 4.43 -3.93
N LEU A 35 5.63 4.85 -3.12
CA LEU A 35 4.76 5.99 -3.41
C LEU A 35 5.53 7.30 -3.17
N ASP A 36 5.69 8.10 -4.21
CA ASP A 36 6.23 9.45 -4.12
C ASP A 36 5.12 10.50 -4.00
N THR A 37 5.51 11.75 -3.80
CA THR A 37 4.59 12.88 -3.61
C THR A 37 3.64 13.08 -4.80
N ASP A 38 4.14 12.85 -6.02
CA ASP A 38 3.33 12.99 -7.23
C ASP A 38 2.31 11.84 -7.34
N ALA A 39 2.67 10.63 -6.87
CA ALA A 39 1.74 9.51 -6.75
C ALA A 39 0.64 9.79 -5.70
N CYS A 40 1.00 10.37 -4.55
CA CYS A 40 0.02 10.79 -3.55
C CYS A 40 -1.00 11.78 -4.13
N ASP A 41 -0.53 12.84 -4.81
CA ASP A 41 -1.42 13.83 -5.44
C ASP A 41 -2.31 13.21 -6.52
N LYS A 42 -1.76 12.29 -7.30
CA LYS A 42 -2.51 11.56 -8.33
C LYS A 42 -3.62 10.72 -7.75
N ILE A 43 -3.29 9.91 -6.72
CA ILE A 43 -4.29 9.06 -6.06
C ILE A 43 -5.33 9.91 -5.36
N THR A 44 -4.93 10.93 -4.60
CA THR A 44 -5.85 11.87 -3.93
C THR A 44 -6.87 12.46 -4.91
N SER A 45 -6.39 13.01 -6.04
CA SER A 45 -7.27 13.57 -7.06
C SER A 45 -8.20 12.53 -7.68
N PHE A 46 -7.74 11.28 -7.81
CA PHE A 46 -8.52 10.20 -8.39
C PHE A 46 -9.58 9.66 -7.43
N LEU A 47 -9.28 9.58 -6.13
CA LEU A 47 -10.24 9.23 -5.09
C LEU A 47 -11.40 10.22 -5.07
N VAL A 48 -11.09 11.52 -5.07
CA VAL A 48 -12.11 12.59 -5.13
C VAL A 48 -12.96 12.48 -6.41
N LEU A 49 -12.34 12.19 -7.56
CA LEU A 49 -13.08 11.96 -8.81
C LEU A 49 -14.05 10.79 -8.67
N CYS A 50 -13.59 9.64 -8.19
CA CYS A 50 -14.44 8.46 -8.04
C CYS A 50 -15.60 8.71 -7.08
N ASP A 51 -15.33 9.34 -5.95
CA ASP A 51 -16.36 9.70 -4.97
C ASP A 51 -17.41 10.65 -5.54
N SER A 52 -16.97 11.70 -6.26
CA SER A 52 -17.87 12.68 -6.89
C SER A 52 -18.82 12.09 -7.93
N TYR A 53 -18.48 10.96 -8.52
CA TYR A 53 -19.29 10.28 -9.53
C TYR A 53 -19.87 8.94 -9.06
N ASN A 54 -19.84 8.65 -7.75
CA ASN A 54 -20.32 7.40 -7.15
C ASN A 54 -19.71 6.15 -7.80
N ILE A 55 -18.40 6.18 -8.10
CA ILE A 55 -17.65 5.10 -8.71
C ILE A 55 -16.93 4.30 -7.61
N PRO A 56 -17.29 3.02 -7.35
CA PRO A 56 -16.57 2.17 -6.41
C PRO A 56 -15.08 2.05 -6.77
N ILE A 57 -14.24 1.85 -5.75
CA ILE A 57 -12.80 1.85 -5.92
C ILE A 57 -12.23 0.47 -5.61
N VAL A 58 -11.34 -0.01 -6.48
CA VAL A 58 -10.53 -1.21 -6.26
C VAL A 58 -9.06 -0.79 -6.18
N MET A 59 -8.41 -1.14 -5.08
CA MET A 59 -6.99 -0.90 -4.85
C MET A 59 -6.20 -2.20 -5.00
N LEU A 60 -5.16 -2.19 -5.84
CA LEU A 60 -4.22 -3.30 -6.02
C LEU A 60 -2.88 -2.91 -5.40
N VAL A 61 -2.49 -3.58 -4.32
CA VAL A 61 -1.39 -3.13 -3.46
C VAL A 61 -0.15 -3.99 -3.64
N ASP A 62 0.95 -3.33 -3.99
CA ASP A 62 2.30 -3.86 -3.99
C ASP A 62 3.28 -2.70 -3.75
N THR A 63 3.50 -2.36 -2.50
CA THR A 63 4.33 -1.20 -2.14
C THR A 63 5.30 -1.48 -0.99
N PRO A 64 6.57 -1.05 -1.12
CA PRO A 64 7.53 -1.08 0.00
C PRO A 64 7.35 0.08 0.99
N GLY A 65 6.40 0.98 0.73
CA GLY A 65 6.21 2.19 1.55
C GLY A 65 6.20 3.47 0.72
N PHE A 66 6.36 4.59 1.42
CA PHE A 66 6.57 5.89 0.77
C PHE A 66 8.03 6.11 0.41
N ALA A 67 8.26 6.86 -0.66
CA ALA A 67 9.59 7.35 -1.00
C ALA A 67 10.08 8.35 0.06
N ILE A 68 11.28 8.13 0.57
CA ILE A 68 11.94 8.93 1.60
C ILE A 68 13.18 9.64 1.03
N GLY A 69 13.74 10.56 1.81
CA GLY A 69 14.97 11.27 1.48
C GLY A 69 14.74 12.75 1.16
N ILE A 70 15.82 13.46 0.89
CA ILE A 70 15.87 14.92 0.75
C ILE A 70 14.86 15.44 -0.29
N GLU A 71 14.72 14.75 -1.42
CA GLU A 71 13.77 15.15 -2.47
C GLU A 71 12.31 14.99 -2.02
N ALA A 72 11.99 13.96 -1.25
CA ALA A 72 10.66 13.79 -0.67
C ALA A 72 10.33 14.91 0.32
N GLU A 73 11.29 15.25 1.19
CA GLU A 73 11.15 16.34 2.16
C GLU A 73 10.97 17.71 1.48
N ARG A 74 11.79 18.02 0.47
CA ARG A 74 11.67 19.25 -0.34
C ARG A 74 10.30 19.37 -1.00
N LYS A 75 9.70 18.25 -1.40
CA LYS A 75 8.35 18.18 -1.98
C LYS A 75 7.23 18.08 -0.94
N ARG A 76 7.54 18.27 0.35
CA ARG A 76 6.59 18.23 1.46
C ARG A 76 5.83 16.90 1.55
N ALA A 77 6.56 15.78 1.46
CA ALA A 77 5.99 14.43 1.48
C ALA A 77 5.02 14.19 2.65
N PRO A 78 5.31 14.57 3.92
CA PRO A 78 4.38 14.34 5.02
C PRO A 78 2.99 14.97 4.77
N GLY A 79 2.94 16.20 4.26
CA GLY A 79 1.68 16.87 3.94
C GLY A 79 0.91 16.16 2.82
N LYS A 80 1.61 15.65 1.79
CA LYS A 80 1.00 14.90 0.68
C LYS A 80 0.46 13.56 1.13
N ILE A 81 1.19 12.85 1.99
CA ILE A 81 0.76 11.59 2.59
C ILE A 81 -0.50 11.80 3.44
N MET A 82 -0.54 12.86 4.25
CA MET A 82 -1.71 13.20 5.06
C MET A 82 -2.91 13.60 4.20
N ASN A 83 -2.71 14.37 3.13
CA ASN A 83 -3.78 14.71 2.19
C ASN A 83 -4.38 13.46 1.54
N PHE A 84 -3.53 12.50 1.16
CA PHE A 84 -3.99 11.22 0.63
C PHE A 84 -4.79 10.44 1.67
N MET A 85 -4.30 10.34 2.91
CA MET A 85 -5.01 9.66 3.99
C MET A 85 -6.35 10.31 4.31
N ASN A 86 -6.40 11.64 4.36
CA ASN A 86 -7.64 12.39 4.57
C ASN A 86 -8.64 12.18 3.43
N ALA A 87 -8.19 12.21 2.18
CA ALA A 87 -9.06 11.92 1.03
C ALA A 87 -9.65 10.50 1.13
N LEU A 88 -8.82 9.50 1.47
CA LEU A 88 -9.28 8.13 1.64
C LEU A 88 -10.31 8.00 2.78
N ALA A 89 -10.12 8.71 3.89
CA ALA A 89 -11.05 8.70 5.01
C ALA A 89 -12.39 9.39 4.70
N LEU A 90 -12.41 10.34 3.77
CA LEU A 90 -13.60 11.10 3.38
C LEU A 90 -14.39 10.44 2.23
N VAL A 91 -13.79 9.52 1.50
CA VAL A 91 -14.45 8.81 0.40
C VAL A 91 -15.62 7.96 0.95
N THR A 92 -16.78 8.11 0.32
CA THR A 92 -18.04 7.44 0.72
C THR A 92 -18.41 6.25 -0.16
N VAL A 93 -17.81 6.13 -1.35
CA VAL A 93 -18.05 4.99 -2.25
C VAL A 93 -17.39 3.71 -1.72
N PRO A 94 -17.96 2.52 -2.05
CA PRO A 94 -17.36 1.25 -1.67
C PRO A 94 -15.90 1.11 -2.11
N ARG A 95 -15.07 0.56 -1.24
CA ARG A 95 -13.62 0.35 -1.45
C ARG A 95 -13.25 -1.08 -1.18
N LEU A 96 -12.68 -1.72 -2.18
CA LEU A 96 -12.10 -3.05 -2.08
C LEU A 96 -10.59 -2.93 -2.24
N THR A 97 -9.82 -3.50 -1.33
CA THR A 97 -8.36 -3.58 -1.46
C THR A 97 -7.92 -5.03 -1.62
N ILE A 98 -7.03 -5.27 -2.58
CA ILE A 98 -6.38 -6.56 -2.79
C ILE A 98 -4.88 -6.37 -2.62
N LEU A 99 -4.32 -6.99 -1.59
CA LEU A 99 -2.89 -7.05 -1.36
C LEU A 99 -2.29 -8.15 -2.23
N VAL A 100 -1.54 -7.74 -3.26
CA VAL A 100 -0.99 -8.64 -4.27
C VAL A 100 0.33 -9.26 -3.81
N ARG A 101 1.23 -8.46 -3.22
CA ARG A 101 2.54 -8.96 -2.79
C ARG A 101 2.97 -8.38 -1.44
N LYS A 102 3.19 -7.07 -1.32
CA LYS A 102 3.68 -6.45 -0.08
C LYS A 102 3.01 -5.12 0.21
N SER A 103 2.91 -4.80 1.49
CA SER A 103 2.43 -3.49 1.94
C SER A 103 3.12 -3.12 3.24
N TYR A 104 4.04 -2.15 3.20
CA TYR A 104 4.86 -1.82 4.35
C TYR A 104 4.61 -0.40 4.87
N GLY A 105 4.74 -0.27 6.19
CA GLY A 105 4.74 1.00 6.91
C GLY A 105 3.46 1.80 6.74
N GLN A 106 3.59 3.11 6.72
CA GLN A 106 2.47 4.05 6.57
C GLN A 106 1.67 3.82 5.28
N ALA A 107 2.32 3.33 4.21
CA ALA A 107 1.62 3.08 2.94
C ALA A 107 0.58 1.95 3.04
N TYR A 108 0.73 1.01 3.98
CA TYR A 108 -0.31 0.03 4.29
C TYR A 108 -1.65 0.72 4.61
N ILE A 109 -1.63 1.72 5.49
CA ILE A 109 -2.83 2.46 5.90
C ILE A 109 -3.39 3.27 4.71
N ASN A 110 -2.53 3.97 3.98
CA ASN A 110 -2.93 4.80 2.85
C ASN A 110 -3.46 3.98 1.65
N MET A 111 -3.09 2.72 1.53
CA MET A 111 -3.56 1.82 0.48
C MET A 111 -4.67 0.88 0.96
N GLY A 112 -5.47 1.31 1.93
CA GLY A 112 -6.70 0.64 2.34
C GLY A 112 -6.60 -0.28 3.55
N GLY A 113 -5.40 -0.51 4.09
CA GLY A 113 -5.22 -1.26 5.33
C GLY A 113 -5.74 -0.52 6.56
N GLY A 114 -5.77 -1.20 7.72
CA GLY A 114 -6.17 -0.60 8.98
C GLY A 114 -7.62 -0.10 9.01
N ARG A 115 -8.54 -0.78 8.31
CA ARG A 115 -9.97 -0.44 8.17
C ARG A 115 -10.25 0.76 7.26
N ASN A 116 -9.33 1.10 6.37
CA ASN A 116 -9.55 2.15 5.35
C ASN A 116 -10.13 1.60 4.04
N SER A 117 -10.54 0.34 4.01
CA SER A 117 -11.35 -0.29 2.96
C SER A 117 -12.53 -1.02 3.61
N ASP A 118 -13.59 -1.22 2.85
CA ASP A 118 -14.74 -2.02 3.29
C ASP A 118 -14.38 -3.51 3.28
N GLU A 119 -13.54 -3.91 2.31
CA GLU A 119 -12.95 -5.25 2.23
C GLU A 119 -11.45 -5.15 1.94
N PHE A 120 -10.64 -5.88 2.70
CA PHE A 120 -9.20 -6.00 2.50
C PHE A 120 -8.84 -7.48 2.32
N LEU A 121 -8.62 -7.87 1.09
CA LEU A 121 -8.28 -9.22 0.67
C LEU A 121 -6.78 -9.34 0.40
N ALA A 122 -6.24 -10.54 0.48
CA ALA A 122 -4.83 -10.74 0.17
C ALA A 122 -4.55 -12.04 -0.59
N TRP A 123 -3.50 -12.05 -1.40
CA TRP A 123 -2.98 -13.27 -1.99
C TRP A 123 -2.17 -14.07 -0.97
N PRO A 124 -2.07 -15.42 -1.11
CA PRO A 124 -1.39 -16.29 -0.15
C PRO A 124 0.10 -15.96 0.06
N SER A 125 0.74 -15.38 -0.96
CA SER A 125 2.14 -14.96 -0.93
C SER A 125 2.35 -13.52 -0.45
N ALA A 126 1.27 -12.86 -0.03
CA ALA A 126 1.34 -11.46 0.39
C ALA A 126 1.94 -11.31 1.80
N GLU A 127 2.51 -10.15 2.05
CA GLU A 127 3.12 -9.81 3.33
C GLU A 127 2.82 -8.36 3.75
N VAL A 128 2.66 -8.17 5.06
CA VAL A 128 2.47 -6.87 5.69
C VAL A 128 3.47 -6.70 6.81
N SER A 129 4.17 -5.58 6.83
CA SER A 129 5.12 -5.27 7.90
C SER A 129 5.26 -3.77 8.10
N PHE A 130 5.83 -3.36 9.25
CA PHE A 130 6.14 -1.95 9.48
C PHE A 130 7.33 -1.45 8.63
N LEU A 131 8.23 -2.36 8.22
CA LEU A 131 9.35 -2.14 7.29
C LEU A 131 9.59 -3.40 6.48
N ALA A 132 10.39 -3.31 5.41
CA ALA A 132 10.92 -4.50 4.75
C ALA A 132 11.61 -5.41 5.77
N PRO A 133 11.39 -6.74 5.77
CA PRO A 133 11.89 -7.64 6.82
C PRO A 133 13.38 -7.48 7.16
N SER A 134 14.25 -7.34 6.15
CA SER A 134 15.68 -7.12 6.35
C SER A 134 15.99 -5.81 7.10
N SER A 135 15.31 -4.73 6.77
CA SER A 135 15.43 -3.45 7.48
C SER A 135 14.82 -3.52 8.87
N GLY A 136 13.72 -4.26 9.02
CA GLY A 136 13.05 -4.50 10.28
C GLY A 136 13.93 -5.19 11.30
N VAL A 137 14.71 -6.19 10.88
CA VAL A 137 15.70 -6.88 11.73
C VAL A 137 16.71 -5.90 12.30
N THR A 138 17.27 -5.04 11.44
CA THR A 138 18.26 -4.05 11.86
C THR A 138 17.69 -3.05 12.87
N VAL A 139 16.45 -2.59 12.63
CA VAL A 139 15.80 -1.61 13.52
C VAL A 139 15.39 -2.24 14.86
N THR A 140 14.87 -3.48 14.84
CA THR A 140 14.32 -4.13 16.04
C THR A 140 15.40 -4.75 16.93
N TRP A 141 16.39 -5.40 16.33
CA TRP A 141 17.42 -6.16 17.07
C TRP A 141 18.83 -5.60 16.93
N GLY A 142 19.06 -4.57 16.09
CA GLY A 142 20.37 -4.00 15.85
C GLY A 142 21.29 -4.88 15.01
N LEU A 143 20.81 -6.02 14.51
CA LEU A 143 21.59 -6.98 13.76
C LEU A 143 21.75 -6.58 12.29
N ARG A 144 22.94 -6.86 11.73
CA ARG A 144 23.25 -6.61 10.32
C ARG A 144 23.42 -7.93 9.55
N PRO A 145 23.23 -7.94 8.22
CA PRO A 145 23.48 -9.11 7.42
C PRO A 145 24.89 -9.69 7.65
N GLY A 146 24.96 -10.98 7.93
CA GLY A 146 26.20 -11.71 8.22
C GLY A 146 26.58 -11.75 9.71
N GLU A 147 25.88 -11.06 10.60
CA GLU A 147 26.08 -11.18 12.05
C GLU A 147 25.39 -12.43 12.62
N PRO A 148 25.92 -13.02 13.70
CA PRO A 148 25.27 -14.15 14.35
C PRO A 148 23.83 -13.82 14.78
N GLY A 149 22.88 -14.69 14.45
CA GLY A 149 21.46 -14.51 14.79
C GLY A 149 20.65 -13.68 13.76
N TYR A 150 21.29 -13.04 12.77
CA TYR A 150 20.58 -12.25 11.76
C TYR A 150 19.60 -13.09 10.94
N ASP A 151 20.02 -14.24 10.44
CA ASP A 151 19.18 -15.09 9.59
C ASP A 151 17.99 -15.68 10.36
N GLU A 152 18.16 -16.00 11.64
CA GLU A 152 17.07 -16.45 12.51
C GLU A 152 16.05 -15.32 12.75
N ALA A 153 16.54 -14.12 13.06
CA ALA A 153 15.72 -12.94 13.24
C ALA A 153 14.96 -12.57 11.94
N LEU A 154 15.61 -12.68 10.79
CA LEU A 154 15.00 -12.44 9.48
C LEU A 154 13.89 -13.46 9.19
N ALA A 155 14.16 -14.75 9.41
CA ALA A 155 13.18 -15.80 9.22
C ALA A 155 11.97 -15.64 10.15
N ARG A 156 12.18 -15.17 11.39
CA ARG A 156 11.11 -14.83 12.32
C ARG A 156 10.29 -13.65 11.80
N MET A 157 10.93 -12.55 11.39
CA MET A 157 10.26 -11.37 10.85
C MET A 157 9.43 -11.71 9.63
N GLN A 158 9.95 -12.56 8.72
CA GLN A 158 9.23 -13.00 7.53
C GLN A 158 8.00 -13.84 7.87
N ARG A 159 8.08 -14.76 8.84
CA ARG A 159 6.92 -15.53 9.31
C ARG A 159 5.84 -14.64 9.90
N ASP A 160 6.26 -13.68 10.74
CA ASP A 160 5.33 -12.76 11.43
C ASP A 160 4.68 -11.76 10.46
N SER A 161 5.33 -11.47 9.32
CA SER A 161 4.82 -10.60 8.25
C SER A 161 3.97 -11.32 7.22
N ALA A 162 4.00 -12.65 7.18
CA ALA A 162 3.24 -13.44 6.21
C ALA A 162 1.73 -13.24 6.38
N VAL A 163 0.99 -13.26 5.27
CA VAL A 163 -0.44 -12.99 5.24
C VAL A 163 -1.24 -13.83 6.24
N TRP A 164 -0.86 -15.08 6.46
CA TRP A 164 -1.54 -15.99 7.39
C TRP A 164 -1.43 -15.52 8.85
N ALA A 165 -0.28 -15.01 9.26
CA ALA A 165 -0.09 -14.42 10.57
C ALA A 165 -0.92 -13.13 10.72
N ILE A 166 -0.98 -12.31 9.66
CA ILE A 166 -1.73 -11.06 9.62
C ILE A 166 -3.25 -11.33 9.60
N ALA A 167 -3.71 -12.35 8.88
CA ALA A 167 -5.11 -12.77 8.86
C ALA A 167 -5.58 -13.27 10.25
N ALA A 168 -4.71 -13.97 10.99
CA ALA A 168 -4.99 -14.38 12.37
C ALA A 168 -5.23 -13.19 13.32
N LEU A 169 -4.74 -11.99 12.98
CA LEU A 169 -4.98 -10.75 13.70
C LEU A 169 -6.19 -9.96 13.18
N HIS A 170 -6.98 -10.55 12.26
CA HIS A 170 -8.11 -9.89 11.59
C HIS A 170 -7.75 -8.58 10.86
N ALA A 171 -6.49 -8.44 10.43
CA ALA A 171 -6.03 -7.30 9.63
C ALA A 171 -6.26 -7.50 8.12
N VAL A 172 -6.65 -8.71 7.71
CA VAL A 172 -7.09 -9.10 6.37
C VAL A 172 -8.39 -9.89 6.56
N GLN A 173 -9.43 -9.59 5.78
CA GLN A 173 -10.72 -10.27 5.90
C GLN A 173 -10.68 -11.66 5.28
N ASP A 174 -9.98 -11.82 4.16
CA ASP A 174 -9.85 -13.14 3.53
C ASP A 174 -8.54 -13.26 2.74
N VAL A 175 -8.08 -14.50 2.59
CA VAL A 175 -6.92 -14.88 1.76
C VAL A 175 -7.46 -15.62 0.54
N ILE A 176 -7.47 -14.94 -0.60
CA ILE A 176 -8.03 -15.47 -1.85
C ILE A 176 -7.04 -16.42 -2.54
N LEU A 177 -7.47 -17.67 -2.78
CA LEU A 177 -6.70 -18.74 -3.42
C LEU A 177 -6.87 -18.70 -4.94
#